data_2ff61a6cece73ad083e910dcf330c216
#
_entry.id   2ff61a6cece73ad083e910dcf330c216
#
_cell.length_a   1.000
_cell.length_b   1.000
_cell.length_c   1.000
_cell.angle_alpha   90.00
_cell.angle_beta   90.00
_cell.angle_gamma   90.00
#
_symmetry.space_group_name_H-M   'P 1'
#
loop_
_entity.id
_entity.type
_entity.pdbx_description
1 polymer ?
#
loop_
_entity_poly.entity_id
_entity_poly.type
_entity_poly.pdbx_seq_one_letter_code
_entity_poly.pdbx_strand_id
1 'polypeptide(L)'
;MLGRKMAIPEVGSRIPWAIRLIIWLTPGLVLAMLLGGGLFWFIRDHSAFHVVAVRVYGTERVSQAELVQLAQISRGMSLFRVDVERVRRQIMQHPWIRETLVRRVYPNELEIIVYERRPHAVLESASLYLIDAEGYILSHATPAEAVSLPRLVVGPAHTPAPGERVIDPAINGGLRLLAQAHDSPFFRNAVITHIDVVNAERFLVRTRLGKFIVGASLIDIETKLEYFPAIDQALRTSARRAEYVDLSVERQIVVKTGARTTQGAGRLQRRGGGSGQAQ
;
A
#
# COMPACT_ATOMS: atom_id res chain seq x y z
N MET A 1 24.99 91.54 54.58
CA MET A 1 23.89 90.70 54.03
C MET A 1 24.27 90.20 52.63
N LEU A 2 24.69 88.97 52.57
CA LEU A 2 25.18 88.31 51.32
C LEU A 2 24.04 87.57 50.67
N GLY A 3 23.58 88.07 49.50
CA GLY A 3 22.60 87.37 48.63
C GLY A 3 23.24 86.30 47.85
N ARG A 4 23.02 85.01 48.20
CA ARG A 4 23.47 83.81 47.49
C ARG A 4 22.56 83.58 46.31
N LYS A 5 23.03 83.86 45.09
CA LYS A 5 22.33 83.48 43.85
C LYS A 5 22.44 81.97 43.67
N MET A 6 21.33 81.28 43.77
CA MET A 6 21.23 79.90 43.40
C MET A 6 21.27 79.81 41.88
N ALA A 7 22.29 79.18 41.34
CA ALA A 7 22.38 78.83 39.90
C ALA A 7 21.53 77.56 39.66
N ILE A 8 20.54 77.67 38.78
CA ILE A 8 19.76 76.54 38.30
C ILE A 8 20.63 75.80 37.26
N PRO A 9 20.91 74.55 37.44
CA PRO A 9 21.67 73.81 36.41
C PRO A 9 20.82 73.66 35.12
N GLU A 10 21.30 74.19 34.01
CA GLU A 10 20.77 73.89 32.68
C GLU A 10 21.00 72.40 32.38
N VAL A 11 19.96 71.59 32.50
CA VAL A 11 19.93 70.22 32.02
C VAL A 11 19.78 70.27 30.49
N GLY A 12 20.85 70.59 29.86
CA GLY A 12 20.98 70.43 28.40
C GLY A 12 21.02 68.93 28.04
N SER A 13 19.85 68.24 27.97
CA SER A 13 19.72 66.86 27.52
C SER A 13 20.06 66.79 26.03
N ARG A 14 21.34 66.66 25.75
CA ARG A 14 21.79 66.29 24.40
C ARG A 14 21.27 64.84 24.14
N ILE A 15 20.12 64.71 23.45
CA ILE A 15 19.60 63.42 22.99
C ILE A 15 20.74 62.73 22.22
N PRO A 16 21.23 61.57 22.67
CA PRO A 16 22.35 60.90 22.03
C PRO A 16 22.00 60.62 20.57
N TRP A 17 23.00 60.77 19.69
CA TRP A 17 22.83 60.63 18.25
C TRP A 17 22.13 59.33 17.85
N ALA A 18 22.29 58.22 18.60
CA ALA A 18 21.60 56.95 18.43
C ALA A 18 20.07 57.06 18.58
N ILE A 19 19.58 57.84 19.53
CA ILE A 19 18.14 58.07 19.72
C ILE A 19 17.58 58.92 18.56
N ARG A 20 18.32 59.91 18.07
CA ARG A 20 17.95 60.67 16.86
C ARG A 20 17.85 59.73 15.63
N LEU A 21 18.80 58.85 15.44
CA LEU A 21 18.82 57.91 14.34
C LEU A 21 17.58 56.95 14.41
N ILE A 22 17.26 56.46 15.61
CA ILE A 22 16.07 55.62 15.83
C ILE A 22 14.79 56.40 15.49
N ILE A 23 14.65 57.64 15.99
CA ILE A 23 13.47 58.47 15.72
C ILE A 23 13.28 58.75 14.21
N TRP A 24 14.34 58.89 13.42
CA TRP A 24 14.23 59.10 11.97
C TRP A 24 14.03 57.80 11.17
N LEU A 25 14.54 56.67 11.63
CA LEU A 25 14.39 55.38 10.95
C LEU A 25 13.04 54.69 11.24
N THR A 26 12.45 54.90 12.43
CA THR A 26 11.20 54.23 12.80
C THR A 26 10.02 54.55 11.89
N PRO A 27 9.75 55.82 11.48
CA PRO A 27 8.61 56.07 10.59
C PRO A 27 8.80 55.48 9.22
N GLY A 28 10.04 55.42 8.69
CA GLY A 28 10.35 54.75 7.43
C GLY A 28 10.11 53.25 7.50
N LEU A 29 10.50 52.61 8.59
CA LEU A 29 10.28 51.18 8.81
C LEU A 29 8.79 50.85 8.99
N VAL A 30 8.06 51.68 9.74
CA VAL A 30 6.61 51.52 9.92
C VAL A 30 5.88 51.70 8.57
N LEU A 31 6.24 52.70 7.79
CA LEU A 31 5.66 52.92 6.48
C LEU A 31 5.95 51.75 5.53
N ALA A 32 7.19 51.25 5.50
CA ALA A 32 7.55 50.06 4.70
C ALA A 32 6.77 48.83 5.15
N MET A 33 6.55 48.62 6.45
CA MET A 33 5.74 47.51 6.98
C MET A 33 4.26 47.66 6.63
N LEU A 34 3.71 48.87 6.67
CA LEU A 34 2.32 49.13 6.28
C LEU A 34 2.11 48.94 4.77
N LEU A 35 3.02 49.45 3.93
CA LEU A 35 2.97 49.26 2.48
C LEU A 35 3.16 47.79 2.11
N GLY A 36 4.14 47.10 2.71
CA GLY A 36 4.37 45.67 2.49
C GLY A 36 3.21 44.80 2.94
N GLY A 37 2.66 45.10 4.12
CA GLY A 37 1.47 44.42 4.67
C GLY A 37 0.22 44.66 3.81
N GLY A 38 -0.01 45.92 3.41
CA GLY A 38 -1.12 46.28 2.50
C GLY A 38 -1.01 45.61 1.15
N LEU A 39 0.18 45.61 0.54
CA LEU A 39 0.46 44.93 -0.74
C LEU A 39 0.26 43.40 -0.60
N PHE A 40 0.76 42.80 0.48
CA PHE A 40 0.56 41.37 0.76
C PHE A 40 -0.92 41.02 0.90
N TRP A 41 -1.70 41.84 1.61
CA TRP A 41 -3.14 41.65 1.76
C TRP A 41 -3.88 41.81 0.42
N PHE A 42 -3.50 42.80 -0.38
CA PHE A 42 -4.06 43.04 -1.70
C PHE A 42 -3.79 41.84 -2.66
N ILE A 43 -2.56 41.33 -2.67
CA ILE A 43 -2.20 40.18 -3.53
C ILE A 43 -2.96 38.93 -3.07
N ARG A 44 -3.08 38.74 -1.75
CA ARG A 44 -3.72 37.54 -1.18
C ARG A 44 -5.19 37.36 -1.57
N ASP A 45 -5.92 38.46 -1.69
CA ASP A 45 -7.36 38.45 -2.00
C ASP A 45 -7.64 38.83 -3.49
N HIS A 46 -6.59 39.06 -4.29
CA HIS A 46 -6.76 39.39 -5.70
C HIS A 46 -7.30 38.19 -6.48
N SER A 47 -8.30 38.43 -7.34
CA SER A 47 -8.99 37.39 -8.11
C SER A 47 -8.09 36.53 -8.99
N ALA A 48 -6.92 37.07 -9.40
CA ALA A 48 -5.93 36.32 -10.16
C ALA A 48 -5.37 35.09 -9.43
N PHE A 49 -5.44 35.07 -8.09
CA PHE A 49 -4.93 33.98 -7.25
C PHE A 49 -6.04 33.08 -6.69
N HIS A 50 -7.25 33.16 -7.26
CA HIS A 50 -8.31 32.23 -6.90
C HIS A 50 -8.16 30.92 -7.69
N VAL A 51 -8.41 29.79 -7.03
CA VAL A 51 -8.33 28.46 -7.65
C VAL A 51 -9.35 28.37 -8.79
N VAL A 52 -8.84 28.32 -10.01
CA VAL A 52 -9.60 28.13 -11.26
C VAL A 52 -9.59 26.66 -11.66
N ALA A 53 -8.44 25.99 -11.49
CA ALA A 53 -8.28 24.61 -11.91
C ALA A 53 -7.59 23.77 -10.83
N VAL A 54 -8.06 22.53 -10.69
CA VAL A 54 -7.39 21.47 -9.91
C VAL A 54 -6.98 20.39 -10.90
N ARG A 55 -5.69 20.18 -11.05
CA ARG A 55 -5.13 19.14 -11.94
C ARG A 55 -4.70 17.95 -11.11
N VAL A 56 -5.17 16.77 -11.49
CA VAL A 56 -4.84 15.51 -10.82
C VAL A 56 -4.07 14.63 -11.79
N TYR A 57 -2.95 14.09 -11.33
CA TYR A 57 -2.08 13.20 -12.10
C TYR A 57 -1.81 11.90 -11.36
N GLY A 58 -1.51 10.85 -12.11
CA GLY A 58 -1.12 9.54 -11.56
C GLY A 58 -2.28 8.62 -11.21
N THR A 59 -3.50 8.93 -11.69
CA THR A 59 -4.68 8.11 -11.49
C THR A 59 -4.79 7.01 -12.56
N GLU A 60 -4.95 5.75 -12.12
CA GLU A 60 -5.21 4.58 -12.96
C GLU A 60 -6.59 3.98 -12.66
N ARG A 61 -6.91 3.78 -11.38
CA ARG A 61 -8.16 3.17 -10.89
C ARG A 61 -9.11 4.16 -10.22
N VAL A 62 -8.55 5.13 -9.51
CA VAL A 62 -9.33 6.15 -8.81
C VAL A 62 -9.67 7.28 -9.77
N SER A 63 -10.93 7.71 -9.83
CA SER A 63 -11.31 8.79 -10.71
C SER A 63 -10.79 10.14 -10.22
N GLN A 64 -10.37 11.02 -11.16
CA GLN A 64 -9.94 12.38 -10.82
C GLN A 64 -11.05 13.16 -10.11
N ALA A 65 -12.31 12.94 -10.51
CA ALA A 65 -13.48 13.60 -9.90
C ALA A 65 -13.65 13.24 -8.44
N GLU A 66 -13.44 11.96 -8.09
CA GLU A 66 -13.49 11.47 -6.72
C GLU A 66 -12.41 12.12 -5.85
N LEU A 67 -11.18 12.21 -6.34
CA LEU A 67 -10.08 12.87 -5.61
C LEU A 67 -10.31 14.36 -5.41
N VAL A 68 -10.85 15.06 -6.43
CA VAL A 68 -11.24 16.47 -6.30
C VAL A 68 -12.34 16.65 -5.27
N GLN A 69 -13.30 15.74 -5.22
CA GLN A 69 -14.38 15.75 -4.23
C GLN A 69 -13.83 15.51 -2.81
N LEU A 70 -12.94 14.53 -2.64
CA LEU A 70 -12.24 14.26 -1.36
C LEU A 70 -11.40 15.46 -0.90
N ALA A 71 -10.76 16.15 -1.82
CA ALA A 71 -9.97 17.34 -1.53
C ALA A 71 -10.79 18.50 -0.95
N GLN A 72 -12.12 18.50 -1.13
CA GLN A 72 -13.06 19.53 -0.62
C GLN A 72 -12.60 20.96 -0.93
N ILE A 73 -12.12 21.17 -2.15
CA ILE A 73 -11.64 22.48 -2.60
C ILE A 73 -12.80 23.22 -3.27
N SER A 74 -13.16 24.38 -2.73
CA SER A 74 -14.16 25.24 -3.34
C SER A 74 -13.53 26.06 -4.48
N ARG A 75 -14.16 26.04 -5.64
CA ARG A 75 -13.80 26.96 -6.73
C ARG A 75 -13.94 28.40 -6.28
N GLY A 76 -12.99 29.25 -6.68
CA GLY A 76 -12.99 30.64 -6.25
C GLY A 76 -12.38 30.90 -4.86
N MET A 77 -11.90 29.86 -4.17
CA MET A 77 -11.10 30.03 -2.95
C MET A 77 -9.73 30.61 -3.31
N SER A 78 -9.22 31.55 -2.51
CA SER A 78 -7.85 32.04 -2.68
C SER A 78 -6.85 30.89 -2.54
N LEU A 79 -5.93 30.75 -3.51
CA LEU A 79 -4.88 29.73 -3.52
C LEU A 79 -4.01 29.77 -2.26
N PHE A 80 -3.82 30.97 -1.67
CA PHE A 80 -3.07 31.15 -0.43
C PHE A 80 -3.78 30.61 0.82
N ARG A 81 -5.13 30.50 0.76
CA ARG A 81 -5.95 29.94 1.85
C ARG A 81 -6.11 28.43 1.76
N VAL A 82 -5.73 27.81 0.66
CA VAL A 82 -5.78 26.34 0.54
C VAL A 82 -4.76 25.72 1.49
N ASP A 83 -5.21 24.97 2.46
CA ASP A 83 -4.33 24.14 3.32
C ASP A 83 -3.96 22.85 2.57
N VAL A 84 -2.78 22.86 1.93
CA VAL A 84 -2.28 21.74 1.14
C VAL A 84 -2.09 20.46 1.98
N GLU A 85 -1.72 20.60 3.26
CA GLU A 85 -1.56 19.46 4.15
C GLU A 85 -2.91 18.84 4.55
N ARG A 86 -3.94 19.67 4.74
CA ARG A 86 -5.30 19.17 4.94
C ARG A 86 -5.77 18.39 3.71
N VAL A 87 -5.59 18.96 2.51
CA VAL A 87 -5.96 18.29 1.25
C VAL A 87 -5.21 16.96 1.11
N ARG A 88 -3.90 16.96 1.39
CA ARG A 88 -3.09 15.75 1.38
C ARG A 88 -3.66 14.69 2.32
N ARG A 89 -3.95 15.05 3.58
CA ARG A 89 -4.52 14.11 4.56
C ARG A 89 -5.87 13.56 4.12
N GLN A 90 -6.73 14.38 3.51
CA GLN A 90 -8.03 13.93 3.01
C GLN A 90 -7.90 12.91 1.88
N ILE A 91 -7.01 13.16 0.91
CA ILE A 91 -6.73 12.25 -0.20
C ILE A 91 -6.10 10.94 0.30
N MET A 92 -5.21 11.01 1.28
CA MET A 92 -4.57 9.84 1.90
C MET A 92 -5.52 8.93 2.67
N GLN A 93 -6.77 9.36 2.94
CA GLN A 93 -7.80 8.50 3.53
C GLN A 93 -8.37 7.49 2.52
N HIS A 94 -8.15 7.72 1.22
CA HIS A 94 -8.64 6.82 0.20
C HIS A 94 -7.81 5.52 0.17
N PRO A 95 -8.43 4.32 0.26
CA PRO A 95 -7.72 3.03 0.39
C PRO A 95 -6.70 2.75 -0.71
N TRP A 96 -6.98 3.22 -1.93
CA TRP A 96 -6.12 3.02 -3.09
C TRP A 96 -4.94 4.00 -3.18
N ILE A 97 -4.87 5.01 -2.31
CA ILE A 97 -3.78 5.99 -2.37
C ILE A 97 -2.66 5.59 -1.41
N ARG A 98 -1.49 5.38 -1.98
CA ARG A 98 -0.26 5.08 -1.24
C ARG A 98 0.42 6.37 -0.78
N GLU A 99 0.49 7.34 -1.68
CA GLU A 99 1.16 8.61 -1.45
C GLU A 99 0.52 9.69 -2.31
N THR A 100 0.53 10.94 -1.82
CA THR A 100 0.08 12.09 -2.59
C THR A 100 0.95 13.30 -2.31
N LEU A 101 1.23 14.06 -3.35
CA LEU A 101 1.88 15.36 -3.31
C LEU A 101 0.88 16.41 -3.77
N VAL A 102 0.64 17.41 -2.95
CA VAL A 102 -0.23 18.54 -3.27
C VAL A 102 0.61 19.80 -3.31
N ARG A 103 0.55 20.54 -4.42
CA ARG A 103 1.30 21.81 -4.56
C ARG A 103 0.46 22.89 -5.22
N ARG A 104 0.76 24.14 -4.84
CA ARG A 104 0.20 25.32 -5.49
C ARG A 104 1.00 25.63 -6.73
N VAL A 105 0.30 25.80 -7.85
CA VAL A 105 0.89 26.27 -9.11
C VAL A 105 0.34 27.66 -9.38
N TYR A 106 1.21 28.64 -9.19
CA TYR A 106 0.81 30.03 -9.38
C TYR A 106 0.53 30.33 -10.86
N PRO A 107 -0.45 31.21 -11.16
CA PRO A 107 -1.18 32.04 -10.18
C PRO A 107 -2.41 31.37 -9.56
N ASN A 108 -3.07 30.37 -10.18
CA ASN A 108 -4.44 29.99 -9.87
C ASN A 108 -4.74 28.48 -9.99
N GLU A 109 -3.73 27.65 -9.97
CA GLU A 109 -3.92 26.20 -10.10
C GLU A 109 -3.46 25.46 -8.83
N LEU A 110 -4.13 24.36 -8.53
CA LEU A 110 -3.69 23.38 -7.55
C LEU A 110 -3.36 22.08 -8.30
N GLU A 111 -2.19 21.56 -8.05
CA GLU A 111 -1.73 20.30 -8.63
C GLU A 111 -1.70 19.23 -7.55
N ILE A 112 -2.28 18.07 -7.86
CA ILE A 112 -2.36 16.90 -7.03
C ILE A 112 -1.73 15.74 -7.81
N ILE A 113 -0.63 15.21 -7.32
CA ILE A 113 0.02 14.03 -7.88
C ILE A 113 -0.24 12.90 -6.91
N VAL A 114 -0.80 11.80 -7.39
CA VAL A 114 -1.09 10.62 -6.59
C VAL A 114 -0.31 9.41 -7.06
N TYR A 115 0.07 8.57 -6.11
CA TYR A 115 0.65 7.25 -6.35
C TYR A 115 -0.32 6.22 -5.80
N GLU A 116 -0.92 5.46 -6.70
CA GLU A 116 -1.87 4.43 -6.31
C GLU A 116 -1.16 3.17 -5.78
N ARG A 117 -1.83 2.48 -4.85
CA ARG A 117 -1.43 1.15 -4.38
C ARG A 117 -1.71 0.12 -5.46
N ARG A 118 -0.86 -0.88 -5.55
CA ARG A 118 -1.05 -2.01 -6.46
C ARG A 118 -1.46 -3.24 -5.67
N PRO A 119 -2.56 -3.91 -6.05
CA PRO A 119 -2.93 -5.16 -5.42
C PRO A 119 -1.85 -6.23 -5.66
N HIS A 120 -1.44 -6.89 -4.59
CA HIS A 120 -0.40 -7.93 -4.59
C HIS A 120 -1.00 -9.32 -4.47
N ALA A 121 -2.09 -9.45 -3.72
CA ALA A 121 -2.79 -10.71 -3.52
C ALA A 121 -4.28 -10.48 -3.27
N VAL A 122 -5.04 -11.56 -3.28
CA VAL A 122 -6.40 -11.61 -2.76
C VAL A 122 -6.35 -12.27 -1.37
N LEU A 123 -6.70 -11.52 -0.34
CA LEU A 123 -6.90 -12.07 1.00
C LEU A 123 -8.26 -12.76 1.04
N GLU A 124 -8.25 -14.09 1.19
CA GLU A 124 -9.46 -14.92 1.33
C GLU A 124 -9.71 -15.20 2.80
N SER A 125 -10.77 -14.60 3.33
CA SER A 125 -11.25 -14.75 4.71
C SER A 125 -12.75 -15.02 4.70
N ALA A 126 -13.55 -14.27 5.46
CA ALA A 126 -15.01 -14.29 5.34
C ALA A 126 -15.50 -13.76 3.96
N SER A 127 -14.71 -12.92 3.33
CA SER A 127 -14.91 -12.39 1.97
C SER A 127 -13.56 -12.31 1.26
N LEU A 128 -13.58 -11.93 -0.02
CA LEU A 128 -12.37 -11.74 -0.82
C LEU A 128 -12.02 -10.25 -0.84
N TYR A 129 -10.80 -9.93 -0.42
CA TYR A 129 -10.30 -8.56 -0.36
C TYR A 129 -9.02 -8.43 -1.21
N LEU A 130 -8.87 -7.32 -1.89
CA LEU A 130 -7.59 -6.95 -2.48
C LEU A 130 -6.67 -6.40 -1.41
N ILE A 131 -5.46 -6.94 -1.32
CA ILE A 131 -4.44 -6.51 -0.37
C ILE A 131 -3.15 -6.18 -1.12
N ASP A 132 -2.47 -5.11 -0.71
CA ASP A 132 -1.17 -4.76 -1.27
C ASP A 132 -0.01 -5.47 -0.55
N ALA A 133 1.22 -5.27 -1.03
CA ALA A 133 2.42 -5.87 -0.43
C ALA A 133 2.74 -5.36 0.98
N GLU A 134 2.20 -4.22 1.38
CA GLU A 134 2.39 -3.59 2.70
C GLU A 134 1.30 -3.99 3.72
N GLY A 135 0.30 -4.76 3.27
CA GLY A 135 -0.79 -5.26 4.10
C GLY A 135 -2.01 -4.33 4.18
N TYR A 136 -2.13 -3.34 3.28
CA TYR A 136 -3.32 -2.49 3.23
C TYR A 136 -4.43 -3.13 2.40
N ILE A 137 -5.64 -3.11 2.93
CA ILE A 137 -6.85 -3.55 2.23
C ILE A 137 -7.31 -2.43 1.29
N LEU A 138 -7.41 -2.76 0.00
CA LEU A 138 -7.77 -1.78 -1.03
C LEU A 138 -9.28 -1.72 -1.25
N SER A 139 -9.90 -2.88 -1.48
CA SER A 139 -11.33 -3.04 -1.72
C SER A 139 -11.73 -4.51 -1.61
N HIS A 140 -13.02 -4.82 -1.77
CA HIS A 140 -13.43 -6.18 -2.09
C HIS A 140 -12.92 -6.56 -3.48
N ALA A 141 -12.48 -7.82 -3.61
CA ALA A 141 -12.00 -8.35 -4.90
C ALA A 141 -13.18 -8.73 -5.81
N THR A 142 -13.09 -8.36 -7.07
CA THR A 142 -14.00 -8.85 -8.11
C THR A 142 -13.66 -10.31 -8.48
N PRO A 143 -14.59 -11.08 -9.06
CA PRO A 143 -14.31 -12.44 -9.53
C PRO A 143 -13.13 -12.54 -10.51
N ALA A 144 -12.95 -11.54 -11.38
CA ALA A 144 -11.85 -11.49 -12.33
C ALA A 144 -10.49 -11.30 -11.63
N GLU A 145 -10.42 -10.41 -10.66
CA GLU A 145 -9.21 -10.17 -9.85
C GLU A 145 -8.88 -11.37 -8.98
N ALA A 146 -9.89 -12.06 -8.44
CA ALA A 146 -9.72 -13.27 -7.65
C ALA A 146 -9.11 -14.44 -8.44
N VAL A 147 -9.20 -14.41 -9.76
CA VAL A 147 -8.58 -15.43 -10.64
C VAL A 147 -7.17 -15.00 -11.07
N SER A 148 -6.93 -13.71 -11.22
CA SER A 148 -5.68 -13.17 -11.77
C SER A 148 -4.55 -13.03 -10.73
N LEU A 149 -4.90 -12.92 -9.46
CA LEU A 149 -3.95 -12.72 -8.36
C LEU A 149 -3.82 -13.98 -7.50
N PRO A 150 -2.66 -14.20 -6.86
CA PRO A 150 -2.50 -15.27 -5.87
C PRO A 150 -3.41 -15.02 -4.67
N ARG A 151 -3.98 -16.09 -4.12
CA ARG A 151 -4.83 -16.02 -2.93
C ARG A 151 -4.04 -16.33 -1.67
N LEU A 152 -4.20 -15.48 -0.67
CA LEU A 152 -3.72 -15.70 0.68
C LEU A 152 -4.91 -16.10 1.54
N VAL A 153 -5.01 -17.39 1.84
CA VAL A 153 -6.14 -17.98 2.56
C VAL A 153 -5.88 -17.94 4.05
N VAL A 154 -6.76 -17.28 4.79
CA VAL A 154 -6.73 -17.17 6.25
C VAL A 154 -8.05 -17.60 6.84
N GLY A 155 -8.09 -17.85 8.14
CA GLY A 155 -9.33 -18.21 8.80
C GLY A 155 -10.42 -17.12 8.70
N PRO A 156 -11.69 -17.47 8.82
CA PRO A 156 -12.84 -16.55 8.61
C PRO A 156 -12.98 -15.47 9.68
N ALA A 157 -12.12 -15.46 10.70
CA ALA A 157 -12.16 -14.49 11.79
C ALA A 157 -11.76 -13.06 11.39
N HIS A 158 -11.12 -12.89 10.23
CA HIS A 158 -10.66 -11.60 9.75
C HIS A 158 -11.70 -10.97 8.80
N THR A 159 -12.28 -9.86 9.21
CA THR A 159 -13.16 -9.03 8.38
C THR A 159 -12.62 -7.60 8.30
N PRO A 160 -11.48 -7.39 7.61
CA PRO A 160 -10.86 -6.08 7.56
C PRO A 160 -11.68 -5.11 6.69
N ALA A 161 -11.60 -3.81 7.01
CA ALA A 161 -12.22 -2.76 6.21
C ALA A 161 -11.26 -2.20 5.14
N PRO A 162 -11.76 -1.71 3.99
CA PRO A 162 -10.96 -0.95 3.04
C PRO A 162 -10.25 0.25 3.71
N GLY A 163 -8.96 0.42 3.43
CA GLY A 163 -8.10 1.42 4.06
C GLY A 163 -7.41 0.93 5.34
N GLU A 164 -7.84 -0.17 5.91
CA GLU A 164 -7.21 -0.77 7.09
C GLU A 164 -5.90 -1.46 6.70
N ARG A 165 -4.89 -1.34 7.57
CA ARG A 165 -3.67 -2.12 7.48
C ARG A 165 -3.75 -3.32 8.40
N VAL A 166 -3.66 -4.50 7.81
CA VAL A 166 -3.65 -5.76 8.57
C VAL A 166 -2.31 -5.95 9.27
N ILE A 167 -2.33 -5.98 10.61
CA ILE A 167 -1.14 -6.17 11.45
C ILE A 167 -1.17 -7.59 12.02
N ASP A 168 -1.24 -8.59 11.16
CA ASP A 168 -1.16 -10.00 11.53
C ASP A 168 0.17 -10.58 11.06
N PRO A 169 1.03 -11.12 11.96
CA PRO A 169 2.33 -11.67 11.59
C PRO A 169 2.25 -12.78 10.55
N ALA A 170 1.18 -13.59 10.58
CA ALA A 170 0.98 -14.69 9.66
C ALA A 170 0.60 -14.21 8.26
N ILE A 171 -0.30 -13.22 8.16
CA ILE A 171 -0.67 -12.59 6.90
C ILE A 171 0.54 -11.86 6.30
N ASN A 172 1.24 -11.07 7.11
CA ASN A 172 2.45 -10.36 6.67
C ASN A 172 3.57 -11.34 6.26
N GLY A 173 3.66 -12.51 6.92
CA GLY A 173 4.54 -13.60 6.52
C GLY A 173 4.22 -14.11 5.12
N GLY A 174 2.94 -14.37 4.85
CA GLY A 174 2.46 -14.80 3.53
C GLY A 174 2.70 -13.77 2.43
N LEU A 175 2.52 -12.48 2.71
CA LEU A 175 2.83 -11.39 1.76
C LEU A 175 4.33 -11.30 1.45
N ARG A 176 5.19 -11.42 2.48
CA ARG A 176 6.65 -11.49 2.27
C ARG A 176 7.05 -12.71 1.45
N LEU A 177 6.44 -13.86 1.72
CA LEU A 177 6.67 -15.08 0.94
C LEU A 177 6.31 -14.89 -0.54
N LEU A 178 5.18 -14.25 -0.84
CA LEU A 178 4.80 -13.90 -2.21
C LEU A 178 5.81 -12.97 -2.89
N ALA A 179 6.28 -11.94 -2.18
CA ALA A 179 7.28 -11.01 -2.69
C ALA A 179 8.59 -11.74 -3.03
N GLN A 180 9.09 -12.58 -2.11
CA GLN A 180 10.30 -13.39 -2.33
C GLN A 180 10.13 -14.42 -3.45
N ALA A 181 8.95 -15.03 -3.54
CA ALA A 181 8.65 -16.00 -4.59
C ALA A 181 8.64 -15.37 -5.99
N HIS A 182 8.31 -14.09 -6.10
CA HIS A 182 8.40 -13.37 -7.37
C HIS A 182 9.84 -13.32 -7.92
N ASP A 183 10.82 -13.24 -7.05
CA ASP A 183 12.25 -13.19 -7.40
C ASP A 183 12.83 -14.59 -7.64
N SER A 184 12.21 -15.64 -7.11
CA SER A 184 12.65 -17.01 -7.27
C SER A 184 12.39 -17.54 -8.68
N PRO A 185 13.41 -18.06 -9.41
CA PRO A 185 13.25 -18.66 -10.73
C PRO A 185 12.25 -19.83 -10.75
N PHE A 186 12.23 -20.63 -9.69
CA PHE A 186 11.31 -21.76 -9.57
C PHE A 186 9.84 -21.31 -9.47
N PHE A 187 9.54 -20.40 -8.55
CA PHE A 187 8.15 -19.97 -8.31
C PHE A 187 7.59 -19.11 -9.45
N ARG A 188 8.44 -18.40 -10.21
CA ARG A 188 8.02 -17.74 -11.45
C ARG A 188 7.44 -18.73 -12.46
N ASN A 189 8.08 -19.91 -12.59
CA ASN A 189 7.61 -20.96 -13.50
C ASN A 189 6.45 -21.78 -12.91
N ALA A 190 6.47 -22.00 -11.59
CA ALA A 190 5.45 -22.78 -10.89
C ALA A 190 4.10 -22.08 -10.78
N VAL A 191 4.04 -20.77 -10.87
CA VAL A 191 2.85 -19.92 -10.73
C VAL A 191 2.07 -20.23 -9.46
N ILE A 192 2.32 -19.47 -8.40
CA ILE A 192 1.60 -19.61 -7.14
C ILE A 192 0.14 -19.20 -7.33
N THR A 193 -0.78 -20.09 -6.93
CA THR A 193 -2.22 -19.83 -7.00
C THR A 193 -2.82 -19.51 -5.63
N HIS A 194 -2.40 -20.25 -4.59
CA HIS A 194 -2.89 -20.06 -3.23
C HIS A 194 -1.75 -20.25 -2.23
N ILE A 195 -1.81 -19.49 -1.15
CA ILE A 195 -1.01 -19.69 0.05
C ILE A 195 -1.97 -19.84 1.23
N ASP A 196 -2.10 -21.06 1.77
CA ASP A 196 -2.84 -21.27 2.98
C ASP A 196 -1.94 -20.94 4.17
N VAL A 197 -2.35 -20.00 4.99
CA VAL A 197 -1.63 -19.58 6.18
C VAL A 197 -1.94 -20.57 7.30
N VAL A 198 -0.98 -21.43 7.63
CA VAL A 198 -1.11 -22.38 8.74
C VAL A 198 -0.79 -21.69 10.07
N ASN A 199 0.31 -20.93 10.09
CA ASN A 199 0.71 -20.04 11.19
C ASN A 199 1.74 -19.03 10.67
N ALA A 200 2.32 -18.21 11.56
CA ALA A 200 3.28 -17.16 11.20
C ALA A 200 4.57 -17.67 10.54
N GLU A 201 4.90 -18.95 10.71
CA GLU A 201 6.16 -19.55 10.25
C GLU A 201 5.97 -20.66 9.21
N ARG A 202 4.72 -21.06 8.94
CA ARG A 202 4.44 -22.21 8.09
C ARG A 202 3.28 -21.94 7.13
N PHE A 203 3.54 -22.12 5.84
CA PHE A 203 2.62 -21.86 4.75
C PHE A 203 2.48 -23.08 3.84
N LEU A 204 1.26 -23.38 3.42
CA LEU A 204 1.01 -24.38 2.36
C LEU A 204 0.82 -23.63 1.05
N VAL A 205 1.85 -23.65 0.21
CA VAL A 205 1.87 -23.00 -1.10
C VAL A 205 1.33 -23.95 -2.15
N ARG A 206 0.27 -23.57 -2.81
CA ARG A 206 -0.31 -24.29 -3.95
C ARG A 206 0.12 -23.62 -5.25
N THR A 207 0.70 -24.41 -6.12
CA THR A 207 1.17 -23.97 -7.42
C THR A 207 0.53 -24.84 -8.52
N ARG A 208 0.75 -24.48 -9.77
CA ARG A 208 0.37 -25.33 -10.91
C ARG A 208 1.15 -26.65 -10.96
N LEU A 209 2.32 -26.72 -10.37
CA LEU A 209 3.17 -27.92 -10.33
C LEU A 209 2.85 -28.85 -9.15
N GLY A 210 2.30 -28.33 -8.05
CA GLY A 210 2.00 -29.11 -6.86
C GLY A 210 1.79 -28.27 -5.61
N LYS A 211 1.76 -28.96 -4.47
CA LYS A 211 1.60 -28.34 -3.14
C LYS A 211 2.93 -28.43 -2.39
N PHE A 212 3.35 -27.33 -1.83
CA PHE A 212 4.59 -27.21 -1.07
C PHE A 212 4.30 -26.65 0.32
N ILE A 213 4.88 -27.23 1.36
CA ILE A 213 4.92 -26.63 2.69
C ILE A 213 6.25 -25.87 2.77
N VAL A 214 6.13 -24.60 3.11
CA VAL A 214 7.24 -23.65 3.07
C VAL A 214 7.29 -22.94 4.42
N GLY A 215 8.51 -22.73 4.94
CA GLY A 215 8.72 -21.88 6.10
C GLY A 215 8.62 -20.39 5.76
N ALA A 216 8.72 -19.53 6.77
CA ALA A 216 8.65 -18.08 6.61
C ALA A 216 9.80 -17.46 5.80
N SER A 217 10.88 -18.22 5.58
CA SER A 217 12.05 -17.80 4.80
C SER A 217 12.26 -18.73 3.62
N LEU A 218 12.52 -18.16 2.43
CA LEU A 218 12.88 -18.89 1.22
C LEU A 218 14.39 -19.10 1.05
N ILE A 219 15.22 -18.63 1.98
CA ILE A 219 16.68 -18.61 1.81
C ILE A 219 17.28 -19.99 1.50
N ASP A 220 16.77 -21.05 2.16
CA ASP A 220 17.24 -22.42 1.92
C ASP A 220 16.41 -23.18 0.89
N ILE A 221 15.33 -22.58 0.42
CA ILE A 221 14.37 -23.26 -0.44
C ILE A 221 14.91 -23.39 -1.86
N GLU A 222 15.64 -22.42 -2.37
CA GLU A 222 16.21 -22.49 -3.73
C GLU A 222 17.14 -23.69 -3.89
N THR A 223 18.01 -23.91 -2.92
CA THR A 223 18.89 -25.10 -2.92
C THR A 223 18.11 -26.40 -2.88
N LYS A 224 17.00 -26.44 -2.13
CA LYS A 224 16.12 -27.64 -2.07
C LYS A 224 15.33 -27.83 -3.35
N LEU A 225 14.93 -26.73 -3.99
CA LEU A 225 14.17 -26.78 -5.25
C LEU A 225 15.01 -27.24 -6.45
N GLU A 226 16.34 -27.15 -6.39
CA GLU A 226 17.24 -27.75 -7.39
C GLU A 226 17.06 -29.27 -7.48
N TYR A 227 16.68 -29.93 -6.40
CA TYR A 227 16.39 -31.37 -6.36
C TYR A 227 14.96 -31.72 -6.84
N PHE A 228 14.09 -30.73 -7.06
CA PHE A 228 12.70 -30.98 -7.43
C PHE A 228 12.55 -31.78 -8.73
N PRO A 229 13.31 -31.53 -9.82
CA PRO A 229 13.20 -32.33 -11.05
C PRO A 229 13.48 -33.82 -10.80
N ALA A 230 14.48 -34.15 -9.96
CA ALA A 230 14.79 -35.54 -9.60
C ALA A 230 13.68 -36.18 -8.78
N ILE A 231 13.06 -35.43 -7.87
CA ILE A 231 11.91 -35.87 -7.07
C ILE A 231 10.70 -36.12 -7.96
N ASP A 232 10.38 -35.19 -8.88
CA ASP A 232 9.26 -35.35 -9.83
C ASP A 232 9.45 -36.58 -10.73
N GLN A 233 10.66 -36.79 -11.23
CA GLN A 233 11.01 -37.98 -12.01
C GLN A 233 10.84 -39.29 -11.21
N ALA A 234 11.31 -39.33 -9.97
CA ALA A 234 11.18 -40.48 -9.08
C ALA A 234 9.70 -40.78 -8.75
N LEU A 235 8.89 -39.74 -8.55
CA LEU A 235 7.45 -39.88 -8.34
C LEU A 235 6.71 -40.40 -9.56
N ARG A 236 7.05 -39.93 -10.75
CA ARG A 236 6.49 -40.43 -12.04
C ARG A 236 6.84 -41.88 -12.27
N THR A 237 8.08 -42.26 -12.02
CA THR A 237 8.58 -43.66 -12.17
C THR A 237 7.88 -44.60 -11.19
N SER A 238 7.60 -44.16 -9.96
CA SER A 238 6.93 -45.00 -8.96
C SER A 238 5.39 -45.02 -9.09
N ALA A 239 4.80 -44.33 -10.07
CA ALA A 239 3.35 -44.14 -10.26
C ALA A 239 2.65 -43.59 -9.00
N ARG A 240 3.37 -42.81 -8.17
CA ARG A 240 2.85 -42.17 -6.98
C ARG A 240 2.65 -40.68 -7.26
N ARG A 241 1.59 -40.10 -6.71
CA ARG A 241 1.41 -38.65 -6.72
C ARG A 241 1.81 -38.08 -5.37
N ALA A 242 2.63 -37.03 -5.40
CA ALA A 242 2.89 -36.27 -4.18
C ALA A 242 1.58 -35.60 -3.72
N GLU A 243 1.23 -35.76 -2.48
CA GLU A 243 0.17 -34.99 -1.85
C GLU A 243 0.67 -33.58 -1.55
N TYR A 244 1.87 -33.49 -0.98
CA TYR A 244 2.64 -32.25 -0.82
C TYR A 244 4.14 -32.57 -0.64
N VAL A 245 4.97 -31.55 -0.85
CA VAL A 245 6.41 -31.56 -0.58
C VAL A 245 6.69 -30.59 0.54
N ASP A 246 7.24 -31.05 1.66
CA ASP A 246 7.60 -30.20 2.80
C ASP A 246 9.07 -29.77 2.69
N LEU A 247 9.24 -28.47 2.50
CA LEU A 247 10.54 -27.80 2.40
C LEU A 247 10.89 -27.03 3.68
N SER A 248 9.99 -27.02 4.68
CA SER A 248 10.17 -26.26 5.92
C SER A 248 11.18 -26.91 6.89
N VAL A 249 11.48 -28.19 6.70
CA VAL A 249 12.43 -28.92 7.57
C VAL A 249 13.86 -28.61 7.12
N GLU A 250 14.73 -28.25 8.06
CA GLU A 250 16.15 -27.96 7.77
C GLU A 250 16.84 -29.15 7.12
N ARG A 251 17.60 -28.90 6.03
CA ARG A 251 18.43 -29.88 5.33
C ARG A 251 17.71 -31.15 4.84
N GLN A 252 16.39 -31.19 4.84
CA GLN A 252 15.61 -32.34 4.40
C GLN A 252 14.46 -31.88 3.49
N ILE A 253 14.10 -32.75 2.54
CA ILE A 253 12.91 -32.62 1.73
C ILE A 253 12.03 -33.82 2.07
N VAL A 254 10.86 -33.56 2.65
CA VAL A 254 9.89 -34.60 3.00
C VAL A 254 8.79 -34.63 1.96
N VAL A 255 8.62 -35.76 1.27
CA VAL A 255 7.56 -35.92 0.27
C VAL A 255 6.49 -36.86 0.83
N LYS A 256 5.29 -36.33 1.03
CA LYS A 256 4.13 -37.14 1.36
C LYS A 256 3.47 -37.63 0.08
N THR A 257 3.36 -38.93 -0.08
CA THR A 257 2.69 -39.55 -1.24
C THR A 257 1.32 -40.07 -0.82
N GLY A 258 0.31 -39.76 -1.62
CA GLY A 258 -1.04 -40.31 -1.47
C GLY A 258 -1.12 -41.78 -1.88
N ALA A 259 -2.14 -42.48 -1.38
CA ALA A 259 -2.41 -43.86 -1.78
C ALA A 259 -2.66 -43.99 -3.28
N ARG A 260 -2.22 -45.12 -3.87
CA ARG A 260 -2.44 -45.44 -5.26
C ARG A 260 -3.92 -45.38 -5.60
N THR A 261 -4.34 -44.50 -6.48
CA THR A 261 -5.71 -44.54 -7.02
C THR A 261 -5.74 -45.69 -8.05
N THR A 262 -6.09 -46.89 -7.60
CA THR A 262 -6.50 -47.97 -8.45
C THR A 262 -7.88 -47.66 -9.03
N GLN A 263 -7.95 -46.78 -10.00
CA GLN A 263 -9.10 -46.63 -10.87
C GLN A 263 -8.79 -47.37 -12.16
N GLY A 264 -9.36 -48.54 -12.31
CA GLY A 264 -9.41 -49.17 -13.62
C GLY A 264 -8.99 -50.65 -13.69
N ALA A 265 -9.60 -51.52 -12.88
CA ALA A 265 -9.66 -52.92 -13.28
C ALA A 265 -10.87 -53.56 -12.59
N GLY A 266 -11.95 -53.70 -13.28
CA GLY A 266 -13.03 -54.55 -12.75
C GLY A 266 -14.43 -54.22 -13.25
N ARG A 267 -14.66 -54.23 -14.55
CA ARG A 267 -16.00 -54.57 -15.04
C ARG A 267 -15.98 -54.96 -16.53
N LEU A 268 -15.27 -56.05 -16.78
CA LEU A 268 -15.45 -56.85 -18.01
C LEU A 268 -15.52 -58.29 -17.57
N GLN A 269 -16.73 -58.77 -17.28
CA GLN A 269 -17.22 -60.14 -17.31
C GLN A 269 -18.58 -60.12 -16.60
N ARG A 270 -19.66 -60.40 -17.27
CA ARG A 270 -20.13 -61.60 -17.94
C ARG A 270 -21.38 -61.28 -18.75
N ARG A 271 -21.26 -61.30 -20.03
CA ARG A 271 -22.36 -61.74 -20.90
C ARG A 271 -21.91 -63.11 -21.38
N GLY A 272 -22.65 -64.09 -21.07
CA GLY A 272 -22.43 -65.45 -21.61
C GLY A 272 -23.38 -66.43 -20.96
N GLY A 273 -24.45 -66.73 -21.65
CA GLY A 273 -24.85 -68.06 -22.05
C GLY A 273 -25.67 -68.86 -21.07
N GLY A 274 -26.74 -69.32 -21.56
CA GLY A 274 -27.39 -70.50 -21.10
C GLY A 274 -28.91 -70.36 -21.08
N SER A 275 -29.53 -70.44 -22.19
CA SER A 275 -30.43 -71.45 -22.75
C SER A 275 -30.91 -72.57 -21.76
N GLY A 276 -32.18 -72.74 -21.72
CA GLY A 276 -32.69 -74.14 -21.68
C GLY A 276 -33.83 -74.42 -20.74
N GLN A 277 -34.98 -74.53 -21.30
CA GLN A 277 -35.97 -75.60 -21.11
C GLN A 277 -36.78 -75.70 -19.85
N ALA A 278 -38.02 -75.54 -20.05
CA ALA A 278 -39.09 -76.53 -20.03
C ALA A 278 -39.73 -76.82 -18.68
N GLN A 279 -40.88 -76.51 -18.52
CA GLN A 279 -42.22 -77.12 -18.39
C GLN A 279 -43.16 -76.11 -17.69
#